data_da9a5515c0001df48916b24852d5c1b6
#
_entry.id   da9a5515c0001df48916b24852d5c1b6
#
_cell.length_a   1.000
_cell.length_b   1.000
_cell.length_c   1.000
_cell.angle_alpha   90.00
_cell.angle_beta   90.00
_cell.angle_gamma   90.00
#
_symmetry.space_group_name_H-M   'P 1'
#
loop_
_entity.id
_entity.type
_entity.pdbx_description
1 polymer ?
#
loop_
_entity_poly.entity_id
_entity_poly.type
_entity_poly.pdbx_seq_one_letter_code
_entity_poly.pdbx_strand_id
1 'polypeptide(L)'
;MNDVLLTYGWVRSSYSALRNLKKHDLQVVVSDSSSIGMSQFSRFSSEFKKYTSHYEDENKFISDILNICSSKEIKLILPSHNETEIIARHRHKFSDDLVAMIPDESHCRMFNNKSDAYDYVSNLGVPVPCRIKYTDSNLVSQVLKNNGVKKTVIKLLTGNSGKGVFYGENPKHAQSITKELIKKYKLTPDRYPQIEEYVEGEGYGCSVLYSSGTSIAHFTHRRLRDKIETGGTSTFREAAVHEGIEAATKKIFDSLGWNGLA
;
A
#
# COMPACT_ATOMS: atom_id res chain seq x y z
N MET A 1 23.96 8.97 18.68
CA MET A 1 23.50 9.31 17.32
C MET A 1 22.50 8.26 16.91
N ASN A 2 21.31 8.64 16.45
CA ASN A 2 20.28 7.69 15.98
C ASN A 2 20.30 7.67 14.45
N ASP A 3 20.21 6.49 13.86
CA ASP A 3 20.34 6.34 12.42
C ASP A 3 18.99 6.46 11.71
N VAL A 4 17.95 5.85 12.29
CA VAL A 4 16.65 5.70 11.61
C VAL A 4 15.50 6.12 12.53
N LEU A 5 14.57 6.90 11.99
CA LEU A 5 13.23 7.09 12.55
C LEU A 5 12.27 6.13 11.86
N LEU A 6 11.74 5.17 12.59
CA LEU A 6 10.73 4.23 12.13
C LEU A 6 9.36 4.69 12.62
N THR A 7 8.46 5.04 11.69
CA THR A 7 7.10 5.45 12.04
C THR A 7 6.11 4.29 12.05
N TYR A 8 4.91 4.54 12.55
CA TYR A 8 3.83 3.55 12.64
C TYR A 8 4.27 2.27 13.36
N GLY A 9 4.85 2.45 14.55
CA GLY A 9 5.45 1.37 15.36
C GLY A 9 4.47 0.30 15.85
N TRP A 10 3.18 0.54 15.71
CA TRP A 10 2.10 -0.39 16.06
C TRP A 10 2.13 -1.69 15.25
N VAL A 11 2.49 -1.64 13.95
CA VAL A 11 2.30 -2.76 13.03
C VAL A 11 3.47 -3.75 13.03
N ARG A 12 3.17 -5.01 12.68
CA ARG A 12 4.16 -6.08 12.60
C ARG A 12 5.27 -5.82 11.58
N SER A 13 4.98 -5.13 10.48
CA SER A 13 6.00 -4.76 9.48
C SER A 13 7.05 -3.85 10.08
N SER A 14 6.65 -2.81 10.82
CA SER A 14 7.58 -1.92 11.51
C SER A 14 8.40 -2.66 12.58
N TYR A 15 7.78 -3.58 13.32
CA TYR A 15 8.53 -4.43 14.26
C TYR A 15 9.55 -5.33 13.56
N SER A 16 9.22 -5.89 12.41
CA SER A 16 10.16 -6.70 11.62
C SER A 16 11.32 -5.87 11.08
N ALA A 17 11.03 -4.65 10.58
CA ALA A 17 12.05 -3.69 10.14
C ALA A 17 12.99 -3.32 11.30
N LEU A 18 12.43 -2.95 12.46
CA LEU A 18 13.20 -2.65 13.68
C LEU A 18 14.19 -3.74 14.04
N ARG A 19 13.73 -5.00 14.05
CA ARG A 19 14.59 -6.15 14.36
C ARG A 19 15.73 -6.34 13.36
N ASN A 20 15.43 -6.12 12.07
CA ASN A 20 16.46 -6.25 11.02
C ASN A 20 17.48 -5.12 11.08
N LEU A 21 17.03 -3.88 11.19
CA LEU A 21 17.92 -2.72 11.32
C LEU A 21 18.87 -2.88 12.53
N LYS A 22 18.34 -3.35 13.66
CA LYS A 22 19.16 -3.59 14.85
C LYS A 22 20.18 -4.71 14.68
N LYS A 23 19.94 -5.72 13.84
CA LYS A 23 20.95 -6.76 13.52
C LYS A 23 22.16 -6.20 12.76
N HIS A 24 22.01 -5.06 12.13
CA HIS A 24 23.07 -4.32 11.44
C HIS A 24 23.58 -3.14 12.27
N ASP A 25 23.41 -3.20 13.59
CA ASP A 25 23.89 -2.24 14.58
C ASP A 25 23.33 -0.81 14.44
N LEU A 26 22.28 -0.62 13.62
CA LEU A 26 21.63 0.66 13.47
C LEU A 26 20.82 1.02 14.73
N GLN A 27 20.90 2.30 15.15
CA GLN A 27 20.11 2.83 16.24
C GLN A 27 18.79 3.33 15.69
N VAL A 28 17.68 2.78 16.20
CA VAL A 28 16.34 3.04 15.66
C VAL A 28 15.46 3.68 16.73
N VAL A 29 15.04 4.91 16.46
CA VAL A 29 13.95 5.55 17.19
C VAL A 29 12.63 5.09 16.60
N VAL A 30 11.78 4.51 17.42
CA VAL A 30 10.43 4.12 17.02
C VAL A 30 9.46 5.23 17.35
N SER A 31 8.51 5.49 16.48
CA SER A 31 7.47 6.49 16.72
C SER A 31 6.08 6.02 16.27
N ASP A 32 5.04 6.54 16.94
CA ASP A 32 3.64 6.24 16.65
C ASP A 32 2.73 7.32 17.23
N SER A 33 1.52 7.45 16.71
CA SER A 33 0.46 8.26 17.34
C SER A 33 -0.16 7.57 18.56
N SER A 34 -0.12 6.24 18.61
CA SER A 34 -0.53 5.44 19.76
C SER A 34 0.59 5.37 20.81
N SER A 35 0.22 5.42 22.07
CA SER A 35 1.15 5.20 23.19
C SER A 35 1.36 3.72 23.51
N ILE A 36 0.69 2.82 22.82
CA ILE A 36 0.75 1.38 23.03
C ILE A 36 0.92 0.70 21.67
N GLY A 37 2.07 0.08 21.44
CA GLY A 37 2.37 -0.61 20.21
C GLY A 37 3.49 -1.64 20.38
N MET A 38 3.53 -2.62 19.50
CA MET A 38 4.47 -3.75 19.56
C MET A 38 5.92 -3.29 19.61
N SER A 39 6.28 -2.32 18.79
CA SER A 39 7.66 -1.86 18.65
C SER A 39 8.12 -0.98 19.81
N GLN A 40 7.19 -0.32 20.51
CA GLN A 40 7.47 0.56 21.65
C GLN A 40 8.17 -0.20 22.80
N PHE A 41 7.68 -1.41 23.08
CA PHE A 41 8.20 -2.23 24.18
C PHE A 41 9.33 -3.17 23.76
N SER A 42 9.84 -2.98 22.56
CA SER A 42 10.91 -3.81 22.03
C SER A 42 12.26 -3.38 22.58
N ARG A 43 13.06 -4.37 23.09
CA ARG A 43 14.45 -4.14 23.46
C ARG A 43 15.36 -3.73 22.28
N PHE A 44 14.85 -3.80 21.05
CA PHE A 44 15.56 -3.40 19.83
C PHE A 44 15.40 -1.91 19.52
N SER A 45 14.39 -1.24 20.10
CA SER A 45 14.22 0.20 19.98
C SER A 45 15.23 0.92 20.88
N SER A 46 15.87 1.97 20.35
CA SER A 46 16.73 2.84 21.17
C SER A 46 15.88 3.78 22.02
N GLU A 47 14.77 4.24 21.48
CA GLU A 47 13.82 5.15 22.15
C GLU A 47 12.46 5.08 21.44
N PHE A 48 11.38 5.45 22.15
CA PHE A 48 10.05 5.67 21.60
C PHE A 48 9.66 7.14 21.68
N LYS A 49 9.10 7.67 20.58
CA LYS A 49 8.55 9.02 20.50
C LYS A 49 7.13 9.01 19.98
N LYS A 50 6.25 9.75 20.66
CA LYS A 50 4.87 9.94 20.20
C LYS A 50 4.79 11.15 19.28
N TYR A 51 3.94 11.05 18.25
CA TYR A 51 3.55 12.16 17.38
C TYR A 51 2.02 12.26 17.30
N THR A 52 1.52 13.40 16.85
CA THR A 52 0.09 13.61 16.58
C THR A 52 -0.33 12.83 15.34
N SER A 53 -1.46 12.15 15.39
CA SER A 53 -2.00 11.44 14.23
C SER A 53 -2.25 12.40 13.06
N HIS A 54 -1.80 12.05 11.85
CA HIS A 54 -2.08 12.82 10.65
C HIS A 54 -3.58 12.90 10.31
N TYR A 55 -4.40 11.99 10.85
CA TYR A 55 -5.86 12.04 10.73
C TYR A 55 -6.49 13.11 11.62
N GLU A 56 -5.80 13.50 12.70
CA GLU A 56 -6.25 14.56 13.61
C GLU A 56 -5.75 15.93 13.13
N ASP A 57 -4.45 16.02 12.86
CA ASP A 57 -3.79 17.24 12.38
C ASP A 57 -2.53 16.91 11.60
N GLU A 58 -2.61 17.04 10.27
CA GLU A 58 -1.51 16.75 9.35
C GLU A 58 -0.32 17.69 9.55
N ASN A 59 -0.56 18.98 9.81
CA ASN A 59 0.52 19.95 10.02
C ASN A 59 1.25 19.68 11.33
N LYS A 60 0.51 19.32 12.38
CA LYS A 60 1.08 18.96 13.67
C LYS A 60 1.88 17.67 13.56
N PHE A 61 1.39 16.66 12.84
CA PHE A 61 2.13 15.44 12.53
C PHE A 61 3.51 15.76 11.91
N ILE A 62 3.54 16.57 10.86
CA ILE A 62 4.80 16.94 10.20
C ILE A 62 5.72 17.71 11.13
N SER A 63 5.19 18.64 11.92
CA SER A 63 5.96 19.37 12.92
C SER A 63 6.58 18.44 13.98
N ASP A 64 5.81 17.46 14.46
CA ASP A 64 6.28 16.48 15.43
C ASP A 64 7.40 15.60 14.85
N ILE A 65 7.24 15.13 13.59
CA ILE A 65 8.28 14.34 12.90
C ILE A 65 9.58 15.16 12.74
N LEU A 66 9.49 16.42 12.30
CA LEU A 66 10.66 17.31 12.18
C LEU A 66 11.37 17.52 13.53
N ASN A 67 10.60 17.75 14.59
CA ASN A 67 11.14 17.91 15.95
C ASN A 67 11.83 16.63 16.45
N ILE A 68 11.26 15.46 16.15
CA ILE A 68 11.90 14.17 16.48
C ILE A 68 13.21 14.02 15.71
N CYS A 69 13.20 14.28 14.40
CA CYS A 69 14.39 14.18 13.56
C CYS A 69 15.52 15.08 14.06
N SER A 70 15.21 16.35 14.35
CA SER A 70 16.19 17.31 14.86
C SER A 70 16.71 16.95 16.25
N SER A 71 15.81 16.69 17.21
CA SER A 71 16.19 16.43 18.60
C SER A 71 16.92 15.10 18.81
N LYS A 72 16.80 14.17 17.86
CA LYS A 72 17.39 12.83 17.93
C LYS A 72 18.52 12.61 16.90
N GLU A 73 18.86 13.64 16.14
CA GLU A 73 19.88 13.58 15.09
C GLU A 73 19.66 12.41 14.11
N ILE A 74 18.39 12.26 13.65
CA ILE A 74 17.98 11.20 12.73
C ILE A 74 18.62 11.44 11.35
N LYS A 75 19.10 10.38 10.72
CA LYS A 75 19.69 10.43 9.38
C LYS A 75 18.70 10.01 8.28
N LEU A 76 17.76 9.12 8.60
CA LEU A 76 16.82 8.57 7.64
C LEU A 76 15.45 8.34 8.29
N ILE A 77 14.38 8.71 7.59
CA ILE A 77 13.01 8.34 7.96
C ILE A 77 12.61 7.10 7.16
N LEU A 78 12.14 6.07 7.85
CA LEU A 78 11.52 4.89 7.27
C LEU A 78 10.03 4.88 7.65
N PRO A 79 9.17 5.48 6.84
CA PRO A 79 7.75 5.55 7.13
C PRO A 79 7.05 4.25 6.77
N SER A 80 5.88 4.05 7.35
CA SER A 80 5.02 2.93 7.04
C SER A 80 3.60 3.41 6.78
N HIS A 81 2.87 2.70 5.92
CA HIS A 81 1.46 2.96 5.65
C HIS A 81 1.21 4.36 5.04
N ASN A 82 0.09 5.02 5.38
CA ASN A 82 -0.32 6.31 4.83
C ASN A 82 0.65 7.46 5.18
N GLU A 83 1.45 7.30 6.22
CA GLU A 83 2.44 8.31 6.62
C GLU A 83 3.48 8.55 5.53
N THR A 84 3.76 7.53 4.71
CA THR A 84 4.64 7.66 3.53
C THR A 84 4.15 8.76 2.58
N GLU A 85 2.86 8.73 2.22
CA GLU A 85 2.26 9.74 1.33
C GLU A 85 2.26 11.14 1.96
N ILE A 86 1.95 11.22 3.27
CA ILE A 86 1.92 12.51 3.97
C ILE A 86 3.32 13.14 4.02
N ILE A 87 4.34 12.36 4.36
CA ILE A 87 5.72 12.86 4.38
C ILE A 87 6.18 13.23 2.96
N ALA A 88 5.85 12.42 1.95
CA ALA A 88 6.14 12.72 0.54
C ALA A 88 5.54 14.06 0.10
N ARG A 89 4.29 14.37 0.49
CA ARG A 89 3.60 15.63 0.23
C ARG A 89 4.32 16.84 0.82
N HIS A 90 4.89 16.65 1.98
CA HIS A 90 5.65 17.70 2.70
C HIS A 90 7.17 17.57 2.54
N ARG A 91 7.66 16.84 1.52
CA ARG A 91 9.08 16.57 1.26
C ARG A 91 9.95 17.84 1.35
N HIS A 92 9.47 18.95 0.87
CA HIS A 92 10.17 20.25 0.86
C HIS A 92 10.54 20.80 2.26
N LYS A 93 9.98 20.22 3.33
CA LYS A 93 10.29 20.59 4.73
C LYS A 93 11.43 19.75 5.33
N PHE A 94 11.88 18.71 4.62
CA PHE A 94 12.92 17.78 5.07
C PHE A 94 14.18 17.93 4.24
N SER A 95 15.34 17.56 4.79
CA SER A 95 16.54 17.38 3.97
C SER A 95 16.42 16.14 3.08
N ASP A 96 17.10 16.16 1.94
CA ASP A 96 17.04 15.05 0.97
C ASP A 96 17.47 13.72 1.58
N ASP A 97 18.48 13.73 2.44
CA ASP A 97 18.97 12.53 3.14
C ASP A 97 17.90 11.90 4.03
N LEU A 98 17.14 12.72 4.78
CA LEU A 98 16.07 12.23 5.65
C LEU A 98 14.98 11.49 4.87
N VAL A 99 14.68 11.93 3.66
CA VAL A 99 13.58 11.42 2.83
C VAL A 99 14.06 10.62 1.61
N ALA A 100 15.34 10.22 1.60
CA ALA A 100 15.96 9.51 0.48
C ALA A 100 15.23 8.20 0.09
N MET A 101 14.58 7.55 1.04
CA MET A 101 13.84 6.30 0.84
C MET A 101 12.32 6.50 0.75
N ILE A 102 11.88 7.70 0.44
CA ILE A 102 10.44 8.03 0.31
C ILE A 102 10.13 8.28 -1.15
N PRO A 103 9.12 7.60 -1.74
CA PRO A 103 8.71 7.83 -3.12
C PRO A 103 8.06 9.20 -3.30
N ASP A 104 7.86 9.63 -4.54
CA ASP A 104 7.15 10.86 -4.84
C ASP A 104 5.67 10.77 -4.44
N GLU A 105 5.10 11.91 -4.02
CA GLU A 105 3.69 11.98 -3.62
C GLU A 105 2.74 11.50 -4.72
N SER A 106 3.01 11.90 -5.97
CA SER A 106 2.21 11.49 -7.12
C SER A 106 2.14 9.98 -7.29
N HIS A 107 3.26 9.28 -7.05
CA HIS A 107 3.33 7.83 -7.10
C HIS A 107 2.57 7.19 -5.93
N CYS A 108 2.71 7.74 -4.72
CA CYS A 108 1.94 7.26 -3.57
C CYS A 108 0.43 7.37 -3.82
N ARG A 109 -0.04 8.53 -4.30
CA ARG A 109 -1.45 8.78 -4.62
C ARG A 109 -1.96 7.84 -5.69
N MET A 110 -1.20 7.63 -6.75
CA MET A 110 -1.57 6.74 -7.85
C MET A 110 -1.79 5.31 -7.33
N PHE A 111 -0.87 4.76 -6.54
CA PHE A 111 -1.04 3.40 -6.01
C PHE A 111 -2.07 3.29 -4.87
N ASN A 112 -2.39 4.38 -4.19
CA ASN A 112 -3.47 4.41 -3.21
C ASN A 112 -4.86 4.47 -3.85
N ASN A 113 -4.95 4.79 -5.15
CA ASN A 113 -6.19 4.74 -5.94
C ASN A 113 -6.15 3.53 -6.91
N LYS A 114 -7.04 2.56 -6.70
CA LYS A 114 -7.06 1.32 -7.49
C LYS A 114 -7.35 1.53 -8.98
N SER A 115 -8.12 2.58 -9.32
CA SER A 115 -8.39 2.91 -10.73
C SER A 115 -7.15 3.48 -11.41
N ASP A 116 -6.47 4.41 -10.76
CA ASP A 116 -5.27 5.05 -11.31
C ASP A 116 -4.13 4.03 -11.45
N ALA A 117 -3.94 3.18 -10.43
CA ALA A 117 -2.98 2.08 -10.48
C ALA A 117 -3.30 1.08 -11.61
N TYR A 118 -4.58 0.71 -11.78
CA TYR A 118 -5.01 -0.16 -12.86
C TYR A 118 -4.68 0.44 -14.22
N ASP A 119 -5.04 1.70 -14.45
CA ASP A 119 -4.83 2.38 -15.73
C ASP A 119 -3.33 2.48 -16.03
N TYR A 120 -2.51 2.85 -15.04
CA TYR A 120 -1.08 2.91 -15.20
C TYR A 120 -0.46 1.55 -15.59
N VAL A 121 -0.78 0.51 -14.83
CA VAL A 121 -0.24 -0.85 -15.03
C VAL A 121 -0.71 -1.42 -16.38
N SER A 122 -1.98 -1.22 -16.74
CA SER A 122 -2.55 -1.63 -18.02
C SER A 122 -1.86 -0.95 -19.21
N ASN A 123 -1.62 0.37 -19.11
CA ASN A 123 -0.95 1.14 -20.15
C ASN A 123 0.52 0.71 -20.37
N LEU A 124 1.16 0.17 -19.35
CA LEU A 124 2.47 -0.46 -19.49
C LEU A 124 2.42 -1.82 -20.20
N GLY A 125 1.24 -2.35 -20.51
CA GLY A 125 1.06 -3.68 -21.08
C GLY A 125 1.38 -4.81 -20.09
N VAL A 126 1.28 -4.56 -18.80
CA VAL A 126 1.29 -5.61 -17.77
C VAL A 126 -0.11 -6.20 -17.69
N PRO A 127 -0.28 -7.53 -17.66
CA PRO A 127 -1.60 -8.15 -17.59
C PRO A 127 -2.38 -7.70 -16.36
N VAL A 128 -3.62 -7.29 -16.57
CA VAL A 128 -4.58 -6.92 -15.51
C VAL A 128 -5.91 -7.63 -15.76
N PRO A 129 -6.73 -7.86 -14.70
CA PRO A 129 -8.08 -8.40 -14.88
C PRO A 129 -8.92 -7.50 -15.79
N CYS A 130 -9.86 -8.08 -16.53
CA CYS A 130 -10.78 -7.29 -17.35
C CYS A 130 -11.62 -6.37 -16.46
N ARG A 131 -11.53 -5.04 -16.70
CA ARG A 131 -12.31 -4.04 -15.97
C ARG A 131 -13.64 -3.79 -16.66
N ILE A 132 -14.71 -3.80 -15.88
CA ILE A 132 -16.07 -3.55 -16.31
C ILE A 132 -16.48 -2.13 -15.86
N LYS A 133 -16.79 -1.26 -16.80
CA LYS A 133 -17.29 0.08 -16.49
C LYS A 133 -18.72 -0.01 -15.98
N TYR A 134 -18.96 0.58 -14.81
CA TYR A 134 -20.30 0.70 -14.28
C TYR A 134 -21.07 1.81 -15.01
N THR A 135 -22.20 1.43 -15.59
CA THR A 135 -23.26 2.34 -16.03
C THR A 135 -24.58 1.74 -15.61
N ASP A 136 -25.54 2.54 -15.20
CA ASP A 136 -26.81 2.07 -14.62
C ASP A 136 -27.57 1.06 -15.51
N SER A 137 -27.39 1.13 -16.81
CA SER A 137 -28.07 0.26 -17.79
C SER A 137 -27.22 -0.85 -18.37
N ASN A 138 -25.88 -0.80 -18.24
CA ASN A 138 -24.97 -1.61 -19.07
C ASN A 138 -24.15 -2.66 -18.37
N LEU A 139 -24.12 -2.73 -17.03
CA LEU A 139 -23.27 -3.71 -16.31
C LEU A 139 -23.57 -5.14 -16.73
N VAL A 140 -24.87 -5.50 -16.76
CA VAL A 140 -25.31 -6.84 -17.12
C VAL A 140 -24.94 -7.19 -18.56
N SER A 141 -25.11 -6.23 -19.50
CA SER A 141 -24.80 -6.44 -20.90
C SER A 141 -23.30 -6.52 -21.17
N GLN A 142 -22.47 -5.78 -20.44
CA GLN A 142 -21.00 -5.84 -20.58
C GLN A 142 -20.45 -7.17 -20.06
N VAL A 143 -20.94 -7.66 -18.92
CA VAL A 143 -20.53 -8.95 -18.37
C VAL A 143 -20.98 -10.11 -19.26
N LEU A 144 -22.15 -10.02 -19.87
CA LEU A 144 -22.64 -10.99 -20.83
C LEU A 144 -21.84 -10.98 -22.16
N LYS A 145 -21.38 -9.80 -22.59
CA LYS A 145 -20.54 -9.64 -23.78
C LYS A 145 -19.12 -10.20 -23.58
N ASN A 146 -18.59 -10.13 -22.39
CA ASN A 146 -17.29 -10.71 -22.01
C ASN A 146 -17.46 -12.21 -21.71
N ASN A 147 -17.92 -12.96 -22.70
CA ASN A 147 -18.22 -14.38 -22.67
C ASN A 147 -17.46 -15.15 -21.58
N GLY A 148 -18.14 -15.41 -20.47
CA GLY A 148 -17.63 -16.29 -19.39
C GLY A 148 -17.42 -15.64 -18.03
N VAL A 149 -17.53 -14.33 -17.87
CA VAL A 149 -17.42 -13.71 -16.52
C VAL A 149 -18.64 -14.08 -15.69
N LYS A 150 -18.50 -15.11 -14.89
CA LYS A 150 -19.54 -15.57 -13.96
C LYS A 150 -19.46 -14.84 -12.63
N LYS A 151 -18.26 -14.54 -12.16
CA LYS A 151 -17.97 -13.92 -10.88
C LYS A 151 -17.16 -12.63 -11.06
N THR A 152 -17.44 -11.62 -10.28
CA THR A 152 -16.78 -10.31 -10.34
C THR A 152 -16.22 -9.90 -9.00
N VAL A 153 -15.22 -9.02 -9.02
CA VAL A 153 -14.68 -8.36 -7.84
C VAL A 153 -15.01 -6.88 -7.91
N ILE A 154 -15.68 -6.36 -6.90
CA ILE A 154 -16.06 -4.95 -6.77
C ILE A 154 -15.15 -4.32 -5.72
N LYS A 155 -14.41 -3.27 -6.08
CA LYS A 155 -13.42 -2.64 -5.22
C LYS A 155 -13.72 -1.16 -5.04
N LEU A 156 -13.83 -0.69 -3.80
CA LEU A 156 -13.75 0.75 -3.55
C LEU A 156 -12.35 1.25 -3.97
N LEU A 157 -12.28 2.44 -4.55
CA LEU A 157 -11.02 2.96 -5.13
C LEU A 157 -9.90 3.10 -4.10
N THR A 158 -10.25 3.43 -2.86
CA THR A 158 -9.29 3.54 -1.74
C THR A 158 -9.55 2.47 -0.68
N GLY A 159 -8.55 2.19 0.15
CA GLY A 159 -8.62 1.21 1.22
C GLY A 159 -7.67 0.03 1.01
N ASN A 160 -7.35 -0.65 2.11
CA ASN A 160 -6.34 -1.71 2.19
C ASN A 160 -6.86 -2.95 2.93
N SER A 161 -6.05 -4.00 2.96
CA SER A 161 -6.30 -5.24 3.74
C SER A 161 -7.65 -5.91 3.46
N GLY A 162 -8.15 -5.84 2.22
CA GLY A 162 -9.44 -6.41 1.82
C GLY A 162 -10.65 -5.56 2.21
N LYS A 163 -10.48 -4.47 2.96
CA LYS A 163 -11.57 -3.55 3.26
C LYS A 163 -12.01 -2.86 1.96
N GLY A 164 -13.32 -2.90 1.68
CA GLY A 164 -13.88 -2.33 0.46
C GLY A 164 -13.73 -3.22 -0.78
N VAL A 165 -13.49 -4.53 -0.60
CA VAL A 165 -13.54 -5.55 -1.66
C VAL A 165 -14.74 -6.44 -1.45
N PHE A 166 -15.55 -6.61 -2.50
CA PHE A 166 -16.80 -7.37 -2.50
C PHE A 166 -16.84 -8.30 -3.71
N TYR A 167 -17.64 -9.35 -3.64
CA TYR A 167 -17.72 -10.35 -4.69
C TYR A 167 -19.15 -10.46 -5.23
N GLY A 168 -19.29 -10.33 -6.52
CA GLY A 168 -20.56 -10.53 -7.24
C GLY A 168 -20.59 -11.90 -7.88
N GLU A 169 -21.46 -12.77 -7.43
CA GLU A 169 -21.59 -14.17 -7.92
C GLU A 169 -22.22 -14.24 -9.32
N ASN A 170 -22.83 -13.16 -9.76
CA ASN A 170 -23.39 -12.99 -11.08
C ASN A 170 -23.59 -11.50 -11.39
N PRO A 171 -23.87 -11.11 -12.65
CA PRO A 171 -24.00 -9.70 -13.03
C PRO A 171 -25.05 -8.92 -12.26
N LYS A 172 -26.20 -9.52 -11.95
CA LYS A 172 -27.26 -8.86 -11.17
C LYS A 172 -26.84 -8.60 -9.73
N HIS A 173 -26.16 -9.56 -9.11
CA HIS A 173 -25.61 -9.41 -7.75
C HIS A 173 -24.51 -8.35 -7.72
N ALA A 174 -23.61 -8.33 -8.68
CA ALA A 174 -22.58 -7.28 -8.80
C ALA A 174 -23.20 -5.87 -8.91
N GLN A 175 -24.26 -5.72 -9.72
CA GLN A 175 -24.98 -4.46 -9.87
C GLN A 175 -25.67 -4.02 -8.56
N SER A 176 -26.29 -4.95 -7.83
CA SER A 176 -26.88 -4.66 -6.52
C SER A 176 -25.86 -4.15 -5.52
N ILE A 177 -24.77 -4.89 -5.35
CA ILE A 177 -23.66 -4.49 -4.46
C ILE A 177 -23.16 -3.08 -4.83
N THR A 178 -22.92 -2.84 -6.11
CA THR A 178 -22.40 -1.54 -6.57
C THR A 178 -23.35 -0.40 -6.23
N LYS A 179 -24.66 -0.57 -6.48
CA LYS A 179 -25.68 0.42 -6.10
C LYS A 179 -25.75 0.68 -4.60
N GLU A 180 -25.66 -0.39 -3.80
CA GLU A 180 -25.62 -0.29 -2.33
C GLU A 180 -24.40 0.49 -1.84
N LEU A 181 -23.22 0.24 -2.41
CA LEU A 181 -21.99 0.94 -2.05
C LEU A 181 -22.06 2.43 -2.41
N ILE A 182 -22.54 2.75 -3.62
CA ILE A 182 -22.74 4.13 -4.06
C ILE A 182 -23.66 4.88 -3.10
N LYS A 183 -24.79 4.27 -2.74
CA LYS A 183 -25.75 4.87 -1.80
C LYS A 183 -25.17 4.99 -0.38
N LYS A 184 -24.57 3.91 0.13
CA LYS A 184 -24.02 3.83 1.51
C LYS A 184 -22.93 4.85 1.76
N TYR A 185 -22.02 4.99 0.80
CA TYR A 185 -20.86 5.88 0.93
C TYR A 185 -21.06 7.23 0.22
N LYS A 186 -22.26 7.49 -0.34
CA LYS A 186 -22.59 8.71 -1.08
C LYS A 186 -21.53 9.03 -2.15
N LEU A 187 -21.18 8.01 -2.94
CA LEU A 187 -20.12 8.13 -3.93
C LEU A 187 -20.58 8.94 -5.13
N THR A 188 -19.70 9.79 -5.62
CA THR A 188 -19.83 10.52 -6.89
C THR A 188 -19.26 9.69 -8.05
N PRO A 189 -19.59 9.96 -9.32
CA PRO A 189 -19.16 9.17 -10.47
C PRO A 189 -17.65 8.93 -10.55
N ASP A 190 -16.84 9.91 -10.14
CA ASP A 190 -15.37 9.84 -10.07
C ASP A 190 -14.85 8.90 -8.95
N ARG A 191 -15.73 8.52 -8.03
CA ARG A 191 -15.43 7.64 -6.89
C ARG A 191 -16.19 6.31 -6.93
N TYR A 192 -16.86 6.00 -8.03
CA TYR A 192 -17.57 4.74 -8.17
C TYR A 192 -16.61 3.55 -8.03
N PRO A 193 -17.08 2.44 -7.46
CA PRO A 193 -16.25 1.24 -7.31
C PRO A 193 -15.73 0.74 -8.65
N GLN A 194 -14.50 0.24 -8.67
CA GLN A 194 -13.97 -0.49 -9.80
C GLN A 194 -14.54 -1.91 -9.79
N ILE A 195 -14.99 -2.38 -10.94
CA ILE A 195 -15.51 -3.73 -11.11
C ILE A 195 -14.59 -4.47 -12.08
N GLU A 196 -14.13 -5.65 -11.66
CA GLU A 196 -13.24 -6.49 -12.43
C GLU A 196 -13.80 -7.90 -12.54
N GLU A 197 -13.35 -8.66 -13.54
CA GLU A 197 -13.56 -10.10 -13.54
C GLU A 197 -12.86 -10.75 -12.34
N TYR A 198 -13.45 -11.81 -11.82
CA TYR A 198 -12.77 -12.63 -10.82
C TYR A 198 -11.80 -13.58 -11.51
N VAL A 199 -10.52 -13.45 -11.22
CA VAL A 199 -9.47 -14.34 -11.71
C VAL A 199 -9.18 -15.38 -10.63
N GLU A 200 -9.36 -16.65 -10.99
CA GLU A 200 -8.97 -17.77 -10.13
C GLU A 200 -7.46 -17.95 -10.17
N GLY A 201 -6.86 -18.29 -9.06
CA GLY A 201 -5.43 -18.56 -8.99
C GLY A 201 -4.86 -18.41 -7.59
N GLU A 202 -3.56 -18.61 -7.50
CA GLU A 202 -2.80 -18.44 -6.28
C GLU A 202 -2.40 -16.96 -6.09
N GLY A 203 -2.40 -16.51 -4.85
CA GLY A 203 -1.98 -15.15 -4.51
C GLY A 203 -0.46 -15.05 -4.36
N TYR A 204 0.14 -14.14 -5.08
CA TYR A 204 1.55 -13.77 -4.95
C TYR A 204 1.69 -12.30 -4.56
N GLY A 205 2.87 -11.93 -4.07
CA GLY A 205 3.28 -10.55 -3.90
C GLY A 205 4.78 -10.43 -4.11
N CYS A 206 5.20 -9.33 -4.70
CA CYS A 206 6.61 -8.98 -4.84
C CYS A 206 6.85 -7.63 -4.18
N SER A 207 7.69 -7.61 -3.17
CA SER A 207 8.17 -6.38 -2.54
C SER A 207 9.49 -5.97 -3.15
N VAL A 208 9.70 -4.67 -3.33
CA VAL A 208 10.89 -4.12 -3.97
C VAL A 208 11.50 -3.00 -3.13
N LEU A 209 12.80 -2.84 -3.26
CA LEU A 209 13.55 -1.72 -2.73
C LEU A 209 14.28 -1.03 -3.87
N TYR A 210 14.06 0.26 -4.00
CA TYR A 210 14.68 1.11 -5.00
C TYR A 210 15.45 2.27 -4.36
N SER A 211 16.54 2.68 -4.99
CA SER A 211 17.27 3.90 -4.67
C SER A 211 17.56 4.66 -5.96
N SER A 212 17.12 5.89 -6.04
CA SER A 212 17.28 6.76 -7.21
C SER A 212 16.88 6.09 -8.53
N GLY A 213 15.73 5.43 -8.54
CA GLY A 213 15.22 4.72 -9.71
C GLY A 213 15.91 3.39 -10.03
N THR A 214 16.89 2.96 -9.22
CA THR A 214 17.62 1.71 -9.43
C THR A 214 17.13 0.64 -8.45
N SER A 215 16.78 -0.53 -8.97
CA SER A 215 16.38 -1.69 -8.15
C SER A 215 17.57 -2.19 -7.32
N ILE A 216 17.40 -2.19 -6.01
CA ILE A 216 18.42 -2.67 -5.05
C ILE A 216 18.13 -4.12 -4.62
N ALA A 217 16.87 -4.42 -4.36
CA ALA A 217 16.45 -5.75 -3.93
C ALA A 217 14.97 -5.99 -4.25
N HIS A 218 14.61 -7.25 -4.37
CA HIS A 218 13.23 -7.69 -4.44
C HIS A 218 13.03 -8.96 -3.61
N PHE A 219 11.77 -9.20 -3.23
CA PHE A 219 11.39 -10.38 -2.48
C PHE A 219 10.00 -10.84 -2.93
N THR A 220 9.93 -12.00 -3.56
CA THR A 220 8.68 -12.60 -4.02
C THR A 220 8.21 -13.65 -3.02
N HIS A 221 6.91 -13.68 -2.76
CA HIS A 221 6.29 -14.65 -1.88
C HIS A 221 4.96 -15.15 -2.44
N ARG A 222 4.63 -16.40 -2.12
CA ARG A 222 3.33 -17.02 -2.37
C ARG A 222 2.49 -16.97 -1.09
N ARG A 223 1.23 -16.62 -1.23
CA ARG A 223 0.26 -16.60 -0.14
C ARG A 223 -0.34 -17.99 0.03
N LEU A 224 -0.12 -18.60 1.18
CA LEU A 224 -0.65 -19.92 1.49
C LEU A 224 -1.97 -19.87 2.28
N ARG A 225 -2.15 -18.79 3.05
CA ARG A 225 -3.38 -18.59 3.81
C ARG A 225 -3.64 -17.11 4.02
N ASP A 226 -4.84 -16.68 3.71
CA ASP A 226 -5.33 -15.34 4.00
C ASP A 226 -6.12 -15.31 5.32
N LYS A 227 -6.38 -14.11 5.84
CA LYS A 227 -7.10 -13.90 7.08
C LYS A 227 -8.56 -14.36 6.98
N ILE A 228 -9.15 -14.22 5.82
CA ILE A 228 -10.51 -14.65 5.49
C ILE A 228 -10.48 -15.37 4.14
N GLU A 229 -11.41 -16.30 3.90
CA GLU A 229 -11.49 -17.08 2.65
C GLU A 229 -11.55 -16.23 1.39
N THR A 230 -12.18 -15.05 1.49
CA THR A 230 -12.33 -14.14 0.36
C THR A 230 -11.11 -13.23 0.14
N GLY A 231 -9.99 -13.45 0.82
CA GLY A 231 -8.76 -12.67 0.67
C GLY A 231 -8.39 -11.80 1.87
N GLY A 232 -7.85 -10.64 1.62
CA GLY A 232 -7.38 -9.72 2.66
C GLY A 232 -5.89 -9.85 2.95
N THR A 233 -5.50 -9.66 4.21
CA THR A 233 -4.08 -9.78 4.60
C THR A 233 -3.69 -11.24 4.71
N SER A 234 -2.61 -11.64 4.05
CA SER A 234 -2.04 -12.97 4.19
C SER A 234 -1.51 -13.20 5.61
N THR A 235 -1.88 -14.34 6.20
CA THR A 235 -1.45 -14.77 7.54
C THR A 235 -0.34 -15.81 7.48
N PHE A 236 -0.17 -16.48 6.34
CA PHE A 236 0.90 -17.43 6.10
C PHE A 236 1.38 -17.32 4.65
N ARG A 237 2.68 -17.24 4.47
CA ARG A 237 3.36 -17.09 3.17
C ARG A 237 4.65 -17.89 3.19
N GLU A 238 5.11 -18.24 2.00
CA GLU A 238 6.44 -18.80 1.78
C GLU A 238 7.22 -17.91 0.80
N ALA A 239 8.53 -17.93 0.90
CA ALA A 239 9.40 -17.34 -0.13
C ALA A 239 9.21 -18.13 -1.43
N ALA A 240 9.11 -17.41 -2.53
CA ALA A 240 8.92 -17.99 -3.84
C ALA A 240 9.74 -17.22 -4.89
N VAL A 241 10.02 -17.87 -6.01
CA VAL A 241 10.56 -17.23 -7.21
C VAL A 241 9.47 -17.31 -8.28
N HIS A 242 9.16 -16.20 -8.92
CA HIS A 242 8.20 -16.17 -10.02
C HIS A 242 8.60 -15.11 -11.05
N GLU A 243 9.33 -15.55 -12.07
CA GLU A 243 9.94 -14.68 -13.09
C GLU A 243 8.94 -13.68 -13.71
N GLY A 244 7.73 -14.12 -14.02
CA GLY A 244 6.71 -13.25 -14.62
C GLY A 244 6.25 -12.14 -13.67
N ILE A 245 6.11 -12.41 -12.38
CA ILE A 245 5.73 -11.41 -11.37
C ILE A 245 6.90 -10.45 -11.11
N GLU A 246 8.10 -10.97 -11.03
CA GLU A 246 9.32 -10.17 -10.82
C GLU A 246 9.58 -9.24 -12.02
N ALA A 247 9.43 -9.74 -13.24
CA ALA A 247 9.56 -8.94 -14.46
C ALA A 247 8.46 -7.86 -14.56
N ALA A 248 7.20 -8.19 -14.24
CA ALA A 248 6.11 -7.23 -14.20
C ALA A 248 6.34 -6.14 -13.14
N THR A 249 6.75 -6.54 -11.94
CA THR A 249 7.07 -5.62 -10.85
C THR A 249 8.21 -4.69 -11.24
N LYS A 250 9.31 -5.24 -11.77
CA LYS A 250 10.43 -4.44 -12.26
C LYS A 250 10.00 -3.44 -13.34
N LYS A 251 9.22 -3.87 -14.33
CA LYS A 251 8.70 -2.99 -15.39
C LYS A 251 7.90 -1.81 -14.84
N ILE A 252 7.07 -2.03 -13.83
CA ILE A 252 6.26 -1.00 -13.18
C ILE A 252 7.16 0.02 -12.47
N PHE A 253 8.06 -0.44 -11.59
CA PHE A 253 8.82 0.45 -10.73
C PHE A 253 10.01 1.13 -11.44
N ASP A 254 10.62 0.48 -12.45
CA ASP A 254 11.63 1.11 -13.31
C ASP A 254 11.02 2.28 -14.09
N SER A 255 9.79 2.12 -14.62
CA SER A 255 9.13 3.18 -15.41
C SER A 255 8.77 4.42 -14.59
N LEU A 256 8.73 4.31 -13.27
CA LEU A 256 8.44 5.41 -12.34
C LEU A 256 9.71 6.10 -11.82
N GLY A 257 10.89 5.52 -11.98
CA GLY A 257 12.06 5.98 -11.26
C GLY A 257 11.88 5.92 -9.75
N TRP A 258 11.26 4.84 -9.25
CA TRP A 258 10.83 4.70 -7.86
C TRP A 258 11.95 4.89 -6.83
N ASN A 259 11.60 5.35 -5.65
CA ASN A 259 12.45 5.39 -4.47
C ASN A 259 11.77 4.71 -3.28
N GLY A 260 12.56 4.01 -2.46
CA GLY A 260 12.11 3.38 -1.24
C GLY A 260 11.51 1.99 -1.42
N LEU A 261 10.75 1.59 -0.42
CA LEU A 261 10.07 0.30 -0.38
C LEU A 261 8.71 0.35 -1.07
N ALA A 262 8.32 -0.74 -1.73
CA ALA A 262 6.98 -0.98 -2.28
C ALA A 262 6.56 -2.44 -2.12
#